data_8f1ee1e70bb8f1864fe729715a567bfd
#
_entry.id   8f1ee1e70bb8f1864fe729715a567bfd
#
_cell.length_a   1.000
_cell.length_b   1.000
_cell.length_c   1.000
_cell.angle_alpha   90.00
_cell.angle_beta   90.00
_cell.angle_gamma   90.00
#
_symmetry.space_group_name_H-M   'P 1'
#
loop_
_entity.id
_entity.type
_entity.pdbx_description
1 polymer ?
#
loop_
_entity_poly.entity_id
_entity_poly.type
_entity_poly.pdbx_seq_one_letter_code
_entity_poly.pdbx_strand_id
1 'polypeptide(L)'
;MNPEWTLTVDKENEFKDELLVKVHTKISLVSNIRPMPQPRQNYKSRFTDKKAMRYNEWRKVIRDTLRLTWQSKTNGMIPTPIKASFEFGAISSAPTDAKRTKSGEIDGRSIKSVLDYDLNNLIKSTEDIMNGIVYKDDKIIREYGPCKAIDTTEDFIRIVLEDSDGANIFVPKPNEVKKQNLSI
;
A
#
# COMPACT_ATOMS: atom_id res chain seq x y z
N MET A 1 7.11 8.49 -14.70
CA MET A 1 6.24 7.30 -14.72
C MET A 1 4.94 7.68 -14.04
N ASN A 2 3.78 7.37 -14.63
CA ASN A 2 2.51 7.60 -13.97
C ASN A 2 2.32 6.56 -12.87
N PRO A 3 1.82 6.95 -11.70
CA PRO A 3 1.53 6.01 -10.62
C PRO A 3 0.41 5.06 -11.04
N GLU A 4 0.68 3.76 -10.89
CA GLU A 4 -0.30 2.71 -11.19
C GLU A 4 -0.41 1.75 -10.02
N TRP A 5 -1.62 1.26 -9.78
CA TRP A 5 -1.91 0.19 -8.84
C TRP A 5 -2.39 -1.06 -9.56
N THR A 6 -1.83 -2.18 -9.18
CA THR A 6 -2.35 -3.50 -9.58
C THR A 6 -3.02 -4.13 -8.38
N LEU A 7 -4.26 -4.60 -8.57
CA LEU A 7 -5.02 -5.33 -7.56
C LEU A 7 -5.23 -6.77 -8.03
N THR A 8 -4.80 -7.72 -7.22
CA THR A 8 -5.06 -9.15 -7.39
C THR A 8 -5.80 -9.70 -6.18
N VAL A 9 -6.66 -10.69 -6.42
CA VAL A 9 -7.43 -11.36 -5.37
C VAL A 9 -7.23 -12.85 -5.51
N ASP A 10 -6.64 -13.45 -4.48
CA ASP A 10 -6.45 -14.88 -4.36
C ASP A 10 -7.45 -15.42 -3.34
N LYS A 11 -8.09 -16.53 -3.67
CA LYS A 11 -9.01 -17.25 -2.78
C LYS A 11 -8.51 -18.66 -2.58
N GLU A 12 -8.20 -18.99 -1.36
CA GLU A 12 -7.85 -20.34 -0.96
C GLU A 12 -9.04 -20.98 -0.23
N ASN A 13 -9.45 -22.15 -0.70
CA ASN A 13 -10.52 -22.91 -0.11
C ASN A 13 -9.91 -23.97 0.81
N GLU A 14 -10.32 -23.99 2.06
CA GLU A 14 -9.97 -25.06 2.99
C GLU A 14 -11.12 -26.07 3.04
N PHE A 15 -10.84 -27.31 2.66
CA PHE A 15 -11.80 -28.42 2.70
C PHE A 15 -11.44 -29.38 3.84
N LYS A 16 -12.46 -29.81 4.57
CA LYS A 16 -12.36 -30.89 5.54
C LYS A 16 -13.46 -31.89 5.25
N ASP A 17 -13.07 -33.14 5.05
CA ASP A 17 -14.01 -34.23 4.69
C ASP A 17 -14.86 -33.90 3.45
N GLU A 18 -14.22 -33.31 2.41
CA GLU A 18 -14.86 -32.85 1.16
C GLU A 18 -15.86 -31.68 1.33
N LEU A 19 -16.02 -31.18 2.54
CA LEU A 19 -16.87 -30.01 2.81
C LEU A 19 -16.01 -28.75 2.83
N LEU A 20 -16.50 -27.69 2.18
CA LEU A 20 -15.89 -26.36 2.25
C LEU A 20 -16.06 -25.82 3.67
N VAL A 21 -14.95 -25.75 4.42
CA VAL A 21 -14.95 -25.30 5.81
C VAL A 21 -14.67 -23.81 5.89
N LYS A 22 -13.78 -23.31 5.01
CA LYS A 22 -13.31 -21.93 5.10
C LYS A 22 -12.81 -21.42 3.74
N VAL A 23 -13.08 -20.16 3.46
CA VAL A 23 -12.52 -19.44 2.31
C VAL A 23 -11.60 -18.36 2.84
N HIS A 24 -10.31 -18.49 2.59
CA HIS A 24 -9.33 -17.45 2.86
C HIS A 24 -9.23 -16.53 1.65
N THR A 25 -9.38 -15.26 1.88
CA THR A 25 -9.23 -14.24 0.83
C THR A 25 -7.99 -13.40 1.11
N LYS A 26 -7.15 -13.32 0.09
CA LYS A 26 -5.95 -12.50 0.10
C LYS A 26 -6.04 -11.48 -1.02
N ILE A 27 -5.96 -10.21 -0.67
CA ILE A 27 -5.94 -9.10 -1.61
C ILE A 27 -4.52 -8.53 -1.64
N SER A 28 -3.92 -8.50 -2.82
CA SER A 28 -2.62 -7.88 -3.03
C SER A 28 -2.77 -6.60 -3.84
N LEU A 29 -2.24 -5.51 -3.31
CA LEU A 29 -2.14 -4.21 -3.96
C LEU A 29 -0.66 -3.91 -4.18
N VAL A 30 -0.27 -3.67 -5.41
CA VAL A 30 1.11 -3.32 -5.77
C VAL A 30 1.11 -2.03 -6.56
N SER A 31 1.95 -1.10 -6.19
CA SER A 31 2.17 0.15 -6.91
C SER A 31 3.64 0.32 -7.27
N ASN A 32 3.91 0.90 -8.44
CA ASN A 32 5.24 1.27 -8.95
C ASN A 32 5.73 2.63 -8.44
N ILE A 33 5.39 2.98 -7.22
CA ILE A 33 5.63 4.31 -6.65
C ILE A 33 6.67 4.24 -5.57
N ARG A 34 7.55 5.25 -5.54
CA ARG A 34 8.50 5.42 -4.45
C ARG A 34 7.78 5.64 -3.13
N PRO A 35 8.04 4.81 -2.10
CA PRO A 35 7.48 5.00 -0.77
C PRO A 35 7.90 6.35 -0.18
N MET A 36 6.99 7.01 0.52
CA MET A 36 7.27 8.27 1.19
C MET A 36 6.76 8.22 2.63
N PRO A 37 7.65 8.43 3.62
CA PRO A 37 7.24 8.42 5.01
C PRO A 37 6.38 9.63 5.34
N GLN A 38 5.44 9.45 6.24
CA GLN A 38 4.66 10.56 6.76
C GLN A 38 5.57 11.54 7.53
N PRO A 39 5.66 12.80 7.11
CA PRO A 39 6.43 13.78 7.85
C PRO A 39 5.75 14.13 9.17
N ARG A 40 6.54 14.42 10.20
CA ARG A 40 6.00 14.98 11.43
C ARG A 40 5.44 16.38 11.12
N GLN A 41 4.14 16.55 11.24
CA GLN A 41 3.45 17.79 10.92
C GLN A 41 2.76 18.35 12.15
N ASN A 42 2.95 19.64 12.38
CA ASN A 42 2.03 20.44 13.21
C ASN A 42 1.09 21.22 12.26
N TYR A 43 0.05 21.79 12.81
CA TYR A 43 -0.96 22.51 12.02
C TYR A 43 -0.38 23.60 11.12
N LYS A 44 0.65 24.33 11.59
CA LYS A 44 1.32 25.41 10.82
C LYS A 44 2.23 24.84 9.75
N SER A 45 3.03 23.82 10.05
CA SER A 45 4.02 23.25 9.10
C SER A 45 3.35 22.56 7.90
N ARG A 46 2.10 22.15 8.00
CA ARG A 46 1.34 21.50 6.91
C ARG A 46 1.30 22.35 5.64
N PHE A 47 1.30 23.69 5.75
CA PHE A 47 1.19 24.61 4.63
C PHE A 47 2.48 25.33 4.28
N THR A 48 3.49 25.30 5.13
CA THR A 48 4.74 26.07 4.96
C THR A 48 5.97 25.19 4.77
N ASP A 49 5.95 23.95 5.24
CA ASP A 49 7.07 23.02 5.10
C ASP A 49 7.02 22.37 3.71
N LYS A 50 8.07 22.57 2.92
CA LYS A 50 8.23 21.99 1.59
C LYS A 50 8.12 20.45 1.59
N LYS A 51 8.59 19.77 2.65
CA LYS A 51 8.47 18.31 2.77
C LYS A 51 7.01 17.90 2.97
N ALA A 52 6.28 18.63 3.82
CA ALA A 52 4.87 18.39 4.05
C ALA A 52 4.02 18.64 2.79
N MET A 53 4.34 19.70 2.04
CA MET A 53 3.67 19.98 0.76
C MET A 53 3.89 18.87 -0.26
N ARG A 54 5.15 18.44 -0.46
CA ARG A 54 5.48 17.30 -1.35
C ARG A 54 4.78 16.02 -0.94
N TYR A 55 4.72 15.74 0.36
CA TYR A 55 3.99 14.57 0.87
C TYR A 55 2.49 14.65 0.56
N ASN A 56 1.87 15.81 0.74
CA ASN A 56 0.45 16.00 0.48
C ASN A 56 0.12 15.84 -1.01
N GLU A 57 0.98 16.36 -1.90
CA GLU A 57 0.84 16.18 -3.36
C GLU A 57 0.98 14.70 -3.74
N TRP A 58 2.04 14.04 -3.26
CA TRP A 58 2.28 12.61 -3.46
C TRP A 58 1.08 11.79 -2.96
N ARG A 59 0.63 12.03 -1.74
CA ARG A 59 -0.52 11.35 -1.14
C ARG A 59 -1.78 11.52 -1.98
N LYS A 60 -2.06 12.72 -2.48
CA LYS A 60 -3.23 13.00 -3.31
C LYS A 60 -3.22 12.14 -4.58
N VAL A 61 -2.13 12.19 -5.33
CA VAL A 61 -2.00 11.45 -6.60
C VAL A 61 -2.17 9.94 -6.36
N ILE A 62 -1.54 9.39 -5.33
CA ILE A 62 -1.61 7.97 -5.02
C ILE A 62 -3.01 7.55 -4.57
N ARG A 63 -3.67 8.38 -3.76
CA ARG A 63 -5.05 8.10 -3.35
C ARG A 63 -6.01 8.11 -4.53
N ASP A 64 -5.85 9.01 -5.47
CA ASP A 64 -6.74 9.11 -6.63
C ASP A 64 -6.56 7.88 -7.54
N THR A 65 -5.34 7.46 -7.80
CA THR A 65 -5.07 6.24 -8.60
C THR A 65 -5.52 4.97 -7.88
N LEU A 66 -5.28 4.86 -6.56
CA LEU A 66 -5.77 3.73 -5.76
C LEU A 66 -7.31 3.65 -5.79
N ARG A 67 -8.00 4.79 -5.64
CA ARG A 67 -9.45 4.84 -5.69
C ARG A 67 -9.99 4.32 -7.02
N LEU A 68 -9.41 4.75 -8.13
CA LEU A 68 -9.81 4.28 -9.45
C LEU A 68 -9.61 2.76 -9.59
N THR A 69 -8.45 2.25 -9.19
CA THR A 69 -8.15 0.81 -9.25
C THR A 69 -9.09 0.02 -8.33
N TRP A 70 -9.28 0.48 -7.09
CA TRP A 70 -10.17 -0.18 -6.14
C TRP A 70 -11.61 -0.22 -6.65
N GLN A 71 -12.16 0.91 -7.06
CA GLN A 71 -13.52 1.01 -7.59
C GLN A 71 -13.72 0.26 -8.91
N SER A 72 -12.66 0.04 -9.68
CA SER A 72 -12.74 -0.78 -10.90
C SER A 72 -12.98 -2.25 -10.63
N LYS A 73 -12.53 -2.77 -9.48
CA LYS A 73 -12.52 -4.20 -9.12
C LYS A 73 -13.50 -4.56 -8.01
N THR A 74 -13.86 -3.60 -7.15
CA THR A 74 -14.65 -3.86 -5.95
C THR A 74 -15.91 -2.99 -5.91
N ASN A 75 -16.90 -3.40 -5.09
CA ASN A 75 -18.17 -2.67 -4.93
C ASN A 75 -18.27 -1.96 -3.56
N GLY A 76 -17.18 -1.73 -2.90
CA GLY A 76 -17.18 -1.05 -1.61
C GLY A 76 -15.90 -1.23 -0.82
N MET A 77 -15.93 -0.79 0.40
CA MET A 77 -14.82 -0.94 1.35
C MET A 77 -14.91 -2.28 2.07
N ILE A 78 -13.76 -2.79 2.51
CA ILE A 78 -13.69 -3.99 3.36
C ILE A 78 -14.39 -3.70 4.68
N PRO A 79 -15.39 -4.51 5.07
CA PRO A 79 -16.19 -4.25 6.27
C PRO A 79 -15.70 -5.00 7.51
N THR A 80 -14.83 -6.00 7.36
CA THR A 80 -14.42 -6.95 8.40
C THR A 80 -12.99 -6.74 8.84
N PRO A 81 -12.60 -7.19 10.05
CA PRO A 81 -11.22 -7.14 10.52
C PRO A 81 -10.25 -7.82 9.57
N ILE A 82 -9.08 -7.21 9.41
CA ILE A 82 -8.03 -7.69 8.50
C ILE A 82 -6.68 -7.78 9.20
N LYS A 83 -5.84 -8.66 8.63
CA LYS A 83 -4.40 -8.67 8.81
C LYS A 83 -3.76 -7.96 7.63
N ALA A 84 -2.82 -7.05 7.89
CA ALA A 84 -2.13 -6.28 6.86
C ALA A 84 -0.62 -6.52 6.89
N SER A 85 -0.02 -6.72 5.71
CA SER A 85 1.42 -6.82 5.52
C SER A 85 1.88 -5.74 4.55
N PHE A 86 3.05 -5.16 4.80
CA PHE A 86 3.57 -4.07 3.99
C PHE A 86 5.02 -4.34 3.56
N GLU A 87 5.30 -4.12 2.30
CA GLU A 87 6.65 -4.16 1.76
C GLU A 87 6.92 -2.90 0.94
N PHE A 88 8.03 -2.25 1.26
CA PHE A 88 8.45 -1.00 0.64
C PHE A 88 9.79 -1.20 -0.06
N GLY A 89 9.82 -0.99 -1.36
CA GLY A 89 11.04 -1.02 -2.14
C GLY A 89 11.35 0.36 -2.71
N ALA A 90 12.62 0.75 -2.69
CA ALA A 90 13.04 1.93 -3.39
C ALA A 90 14.48 1.83 -3.91
N ILE A 91 14.72 2.50 -5.04
CA ILE A 91 16.06 2.67 -5.58
C ILE A 91 16.82 3.64 -4.67
N SER A 92 17.98 3.23 -4.19
CA SER A 92 18.90 4.14 -3.51
C SER A 92 19.35 5.22 -4.47
N SER A 93 18.98 6.46 -4.20
CA SER A 93 19.25 7.59 -5.09
C SER A 93 19.79 8.80 -4.36
N ALA A 94 20.71 9.50 -5.03
CA ALA A 94 21.14 10.80 -4.57
C ALA A 94 20.07 11.86 -4.89
N PRO A 95 19.73 12.76 -3.94
CA PRO A 95 18.87 13.88 -4.24
C PRO A 95 19.53 14.82 -5.26
N THR A 96 18.75 15.61 -5.97
CA THR A 96 19.22 16.54 -7.02
C THR A 96 20.23 17.58 -6.48
N ASP A 97 20.12 17.88 -5.18
CA ASP A 97 20.98 18.79 -4.42
C ASP A 97 22.09 18.06 -3.61
N ALA A 98 22.39 16.81 -4.01
CA ALA A 98 23.40 16.01 -3.33
C ALA A 98 24.76 16.71 -3.31
N LYS A 99 25.39 16.71 -2.13
CA LYS A 99 26.74 17.23 -1.98
C LYS A 99 27.73 16.42 -2.83
N ARG A 100 28.63 17.09 -3.49
CA ARG A 100 29.70 16.45 -4.24
C ARG A 100 31.00 16.59 -3.49
N THR A 101 31.87 15.61 -3.64
CA THR A 101 33.24 15.62 -3.17
C THR A 101 34.04 16.62 -3.99
N LYS A 102 35.28 16.91 -3.55
CA LYS A 102 36.22 17.77 -4.33
C LYS A 102 36.55 17.19 -5.72
N SER A 103 36.42 15.86 -5.88
CA SER A 103 36.59 15.19 -7.19
C SER A 103 35.32 15.23 -8.09
N GLY A 104 34.25 15.87 -7.63
CA GLY A 104 32.99 15.97 -8.40
C GLY A 104 32.05 14.78 -8.26
N GLU A 105 32.46 13.74 -7.57
CA GLU A 105 31.62 12.57 -7.27
C GLU A 105 30.54 12.89 -6.23
N ILE A 106 29.43 12.16 -6.26
CA ILE A 106 28.40 12.32 -5.24
C ILE A 106 28.92 11.79 -3.91
N ASP A 107 28.85 12.63 -2.85
CA ASP A 107 29.15 12.18 -1.50
C ASP A 107 28.15 11.08 -1.11
N GLY A 108 28.67 9.88 -0.81
CA GLY A 108 27.84 8.71 -0.45
C GLY A 108 26.87 8.96 0.72
N ARG A 109 27.19 9.94 1.60
CA ARG A 109 26.27 10.38 2.68
C ARG A 109 25.03 11.12 2.16
N SER A 110 25.04 11.54 0.90
CA SER A 110 23.90 12.20 0.26
C SER A 110 22.95 11.21 -0.41
N ILE A 111 23.33 9.95 -0.55
CA ILE A 111 22.48 8.89 -1.09
C ILE A 111 21.44 8.54 -0.02
N LYS A 112 20.17 8.60 -0.39
CA LYS A 112 19.06 8.22 0.47
C LYS A 112 18.52 6.87 0.07
N SER A 113 18.50 5.96 1.02
CA SER A 113 17.87 4.65 0.96
C SER A 113 16.47 4.72 1.55
N VAL A 114 15.60 3.77 1.18
CA VAL A 114 14.32 3.55 1.88
C VAL A 114 14.56 3.08 3.32
N LEU A 115 15.72 2.48 3.59
CA LEU A 115 16.11 2.01 4.92
C LEU A 115 16.40 3.16 5.90
N ASP A 116 16.64 4.39 5.39
CA ASP A 116 16.79 5.59 6.23
C ASP A 116 15.44 6.09 6.80
N TYR A 117 14.34 5.51 6.34
CA TYR A 117 13.01 5.88 6.81
C TYR A 117 12.55 4.98 7.95
N ASP A 118 11.89 5.58 8.92
CA ASP A 118 11.19 4.83 9.95
C ASP A 118 10.06 4.00 9.31
N LEU A 119 10.13 2.68 9.46
CA LEU A 119 9.17 1.73 8.89
C LEU A 119 7.74 2.05 9.36
N ASN A 120 7.55 2.44 10.62
CA ASN A 120 6.23 2.81 11.13
C ASN A 120 5.66 4.05 10.42
N ASN A 121 6.51 5.01 10.05
CA ASN A 121 6.07 6.18 9.29
C ASN A 121 5.72 5.83 7.83
N LEU A 122 6.35 4.81 7.24
CA LEU A 122 5.98 4.28 5.92
C LEU A 122 4.63 3.55 5.99
N ILE A 123 4.44 2.69 6.98
CA ILE A 123 3.17 1.99 7.22
C ILE A 123 2.05 3.00 7.41
N LYS A 124 2.22 3.96 8.32
CA LYS A 124 1.22 4.97 8.61
C LYS A 124 0.83 5.81 7.39
N SER A 125 1.82 6.21 6.58
CA SER A 125 1.54 6.94 5.35
C SER A 125 0.69 6.12 4.37
N THR A 126 0.89 4.80 4.32
CA THR A 126 0.17 3.88 3.46
C THR A 126 -1.25 3.62 3.98
N GLU A 127 -1.41 3.45 5.28
CA GLU A 127 -2.73 3.37 5.92
C GLU A 127 -3.57 4.61 5.65
N ASP A 128 -2.97 5.79 5.78
CA ASP A 128 -3.62 7.07 5.45
C ASP A 128 -4.06 7.17 3.97
N ILE A 129 -3.36 6.50 3.06
CA ILE A 129 -3.73 6.40 1.66
C ILE A 129 -4.96 5.51 1.49
N MET A 130 -5.03 4.38 2.20
CA MET A 130 -6.12 3.41 2.10
C MET A 130 -7.40 3.84 2.82
N ASN A 131 -7.29 4.67 3.86
CA ASN A 131 -8.44 5.16 4.65
C ASN A 131 -9.49 5.85 3.76
N GLY A 132 -10.73 5.40 3.85
CA GLY A 132 -11.88 5.89 3.07
C GLY A 132 -11.88 5.45 1.61
N ILE A 133 -11.01 4.49 1.23
CA ILE A 133 -10.96 3.87 -0.11
C ILE A 133 -11.09 2.35 0.04
N VAL A 134 -10.12 1.71 0.67
CA VAL A 134 -10.05 0.27 0.87
C VAL A 134 -10.89 -0.15 2.07
N TYR A 135 -10.82 0.62 3.13
CA TYR A 135 -11.60 0.46 4.37
C TYR A 135 -11.98 1.83 4.93
N LYS A 136 -12.92 1.85 5.86
CA LYS A 136 -13.41 3.11 6.45
C LYS A 136 -12.38 3.78 7.34
N ASP A 137 -11.66 2.99 8.17
CA ASP A 137 -10.73 3.46 9.20
C ASP A 137 -9.69 2.36 9.43
N ASP A 138 -8.43 2.74 9.69
CA ASP A 138 -7.31 1.82 9.94
C ASP A 138 -7.48 0.94 11.18
N LYS A 139 -8.41 1.29 12.07
CA LYS A 139 -8.79 0.45 13.21
C LYS A 139 -9.30 -0.95 12.84
N ILE A 140 -9.65 -1.16 11.58
CA ILE A 140 -10.02 -2.47 11.08
C ILE A 140 -8.83 -3.43 11.00
N ILE A 141 -7.60 -2.90 10.92
CA ILE A 141 -6.37 -3.68 10.97
C ILE A 141 -6.19 -4.18 12.41
N ARG A 142 -6.35 -5.48 12.62
CA ARG A 142 -6.22 -6.14 13.93
C ARG A 142 -4.89 -6.81 14.11
N GLU A 143 -4.23 -7.13 13.03
CA GLU A 143 -2.94 -7.82 13.03
C GLU A 143 -2.05 -7.25 11.94
N TYR A 144 -0.77 -7.10 12.25
CA TYR A 144 0.26 -6.85 11.25
C TYR A 144 1.01 -8.14 10.94
N GLY A 145 1.03 -8.49 9.67
CA GLY A 145 1.90 -9.51 9.14
C GLY A 145 3.32 -8.98 8.92
N PRO A 146 4.12 -9.66 8.07
CA PRO A 146 5.46 -9.19 7.74
C PRO A 146 5.47 -7.78 7.17
N CYS A 147 6.25 -6.89 7.79
CA CYS A 147 6.45 -5.52 7.33
C CYS A 147 7.95 -5.29 7.14
N LYS A 148 8.36 -4.83 5.95
CA LYS A 148 9.78 -4.58 5.65
C LYS A 148 9.97 -3.44 4.66
N ALA A 149 11.15 -2.82 4.74
CA ALA A 149 11.68 -1.90 3.75
C ALA A 149 12.97 -2.48 3.18
N ILE A 150 13.17 -2.40 1.87
CA ILE A 150 14.33 -2.97 1.18
C ILE A 150 14.82 -2.02 0.09
N ASP A 151 16.14 -1.93 -0.07
CA ASP A 151 16.73 -1.30 -1.26
C ASP A 151 16.61 -2.25 -2.45
N THR A 152 16.11 -1.74 -3.56
CA THR A 152 15.85 -2.51 -4.77
C THR A 152 16.20 -1.71 -6.03
N THR A 153 16.05 -2.37 -7.18
CA THR A 153 16.19 -1.74 -8.49
C THR A 153 14.93 -1.03 -8.98
N GLU A 154 13.84 -1.14 -8.24
CA GLU A 154 12.54 -0.55 -8.59
C GLU A 154 11.87 0.08 -7.37
N ASP A 155 11.20 1.19 -7.58
CA ASP A 155 10.35 1.79 -6.55
C ASP A 155 9.02 1.04 -6.50
N PHE A 156 8.60 0.59 -5.30
CA PHE A 156 7.29 -0.02 -5.14
C PHE A 156 6.73 0.08 -3.72
N ILE A 157 5.42 -0.01 -3.63
CA ILE A 157 4.66 -0.28 -2.40
C ILE A 157 3.84 -1.53 -2.66
N ARG A 158 4.03 -2.56 -1.83
CA ARG A 158 3.20 -3.77 -1.84
C ARG A 158 2.46 -3.90 -0.54
N ILE A 159 1.17 -4.14 -0.63
CA ILE A 159 0.26 -4.31 0.49
C ILE A 159 -0.45 -5.65 0.30
N VAL A 160 -0.48 -6.46 1.35
CA VAL A 160 -1.25 -7.69 1.37
C VAL A 160 -2.25 -7.60 2.50
N LEU A 161 -3.51 -7.78 2.16
CA LEU A 161 -4.63 -7.80 3.09
C LEU A 161 -5.22 -9.20 3.12
N GLU A 162 -5.30 -9.77 4.32
CA GLU A 162 -5.85 -11.11 4.56
C GLU A 162 -6.99 -10.98 5.58
N ASP A 163 -7.97 -11.84 5.50
CA ASP A 163 -8.97 -11.91 6.55
C ASP A 163 -8.33 -12.41 7.85
N SER A 164 -8.69 -11.82 9.00
CA SER A 164 -8.19 -12.26 10.29
C SER A 164 -8.98 -13.44 10.86
N ASP A 165 -10.23 -13.63 10.44
CA ASP A 165 -11.16 -14.59 11.03
C ASP A 165 -11.79 -15.55 9.99
N GLY A 166 -11.24 -15.63 8.78
CA GLY A 166 -11.78 -16.41 7.68
C GLY A 166 -13.05 -15.81 7.06
N ALA A 167 -13.32 -14.53 7.32
CA ALA A 167 -14.40 -13.81 6.68
C ALA A 167 -13.94 -13.33 5.28
N ASN A 168 -14.83 -13.46 4.28
CA ASN A 168 -14.49 -12.97 2.94
C ASN A 168 -14.39 -11.45 2.92
N ILE A 169 -13.17 -10.91 2.82
CA ILE A 169 -12.89 -9.48 2.80
C ILE A 169 -13.13 -8.83 1.43
N PHE A 170 -13.25 -9.63 0.37
CA PHE A 170 -13.43 -9.12 -0.99
C PHE A 170 -14.91 -8.83 -1.29
N VAL A 171 -15.18 -7.63 -1.77
CA VAL A 171 -16.52 -7.17 -2.17
C VAL A 171 -16.55 -7.08 -3.70
N PRO A 172 -16.91 -8.18 -4.42
CA PRO A 172 -16.93 -8.20 -5.88
C PRO A 172 -18.02 -7.27 -6.43
N LYS A 173 -17.82 -6.78 -7.64
CA LYS A 173 -18.89 -6.08 -8.37
C LYS A 173 -20.03 -7.06 -8.72
N PRO A 174 -21.28 -6.59 -8.72
CA PRO A 174 -22.45 -7.45 -9.00
C PRO A 174 -22.37 -8.21 -10.33
N ASN A 175 -21.67 -7.66 -11.33
CA ASN A 175 -21.55 -8.28 -12.65
C ASN A 175 -20.58 -9.47 -12.69
N GLU A 176 -19.67 -9.59 -11.72
CA GLU A 176 -18.76 -10.74 -11.62
C GLU A 176 -19.42 -11.94 -10.93
N VAL A 177 -20.39 -11.69 -10.07
CA VAL A 177 -21.17 -12.76 -9.39
C VAL A 177 -22.02 -13.55 -10.39
N LYS A 178 -22.57 -12.90 -11.41
CA LYS A 178 -23.40 -13.57 -12.44
C LYS A 178 -22.62 -14.52 -13.34
N LYS A 179 -21.32 -14.30 -13.55
CA LYS A 179 -20.48 -15.19 -14.38
C LYS A 179 -20.08 -16.48 -13.65
N GLN A 180 -20.01 -16.46 -12.32
CA GLN A 180 -19.65 -17.64 -11.54
C GLN A 180 -20.80 -18.63 -11.35
N ASN A 181 -22.05 -18.13 -11.40
CA ASN A 181 -23.25 -18.99 -11.25
C ASN A 181 -23.76 -19.62 -12.56
N LEU A 182 -23.11 -19.31 -13.71
CA LEU A 182 -23.47 -19.87 -15.03
C LEU A 182 -22.51 -20.98 -15.51
N SER A 183 -21.59 -21.41 -14.63
CA SER A 183 -20.60 -22.47 -14.92
C SER A 183 -20.83 -23.69 -14.03
N ILE A 184 -22.10 -24.12 -13.91
CA ILE A 184 -22.48 -25.41 -13.32
C ILE A 184 -23.12 -26.26 -14.41
#